data_d0f0ae07862b9eb17c582acdd8ccea00
#
_entry.id   d0f0ae07862b9eb17c582acdd8ccea00
#
_cell.length_a   1.000
_cell.length_b   1.000
_cell.length_c   1.000
_cell.angle_alpha   90.00
_cell.angle_beta   90.00
_cell.angle_gamma   90.00
#
_symmetry.space_group_name_H-M   'P 1'
#
loop_
_entity.id
_entity.type
_entity.pdbx_description
1 polymer ?
#
loop_
_entity_poly.entity_id
_entity_poly.type
_entity_poly.pdbx_seq_one_letter_code
_entity_poly.pdbx_strand_id
1 'polypeptide(L)'
;MIDLNTLVQETGAESGLTFNIDGILLESVNLEYDGNVAAMIGMILKMCLEMSEDVNNGDLKQVMIKNKEGIVVANKDEYDNCVALLSKDISKMGLLLRKMDTVFNN
;
A
#
# COMPACT_ATOMS: atom_id res chain seq x y z
N MET A 1 -1.55 10.73 11.62
CA MET A 1 -2.22 10.70 10.30
C MET A 1 -1.17 10.76 9.18
N ILE A 2 -1.37 9.99 8.13
CA ILE A 2 -0.44 9.94 7.00
C ILE A 2 -0.67 11.16 6.11
N ASP A 3 0.42 11.91 5.82
CA ASP A 3 0.39 12.94 4.79
C ASP A 3 0.76 12.28 3.46
N LEU A 4 -0.24 11.90 2.70
CA LEU A 4 -0.07 11.14 1.47
C LEU A 4 0.75 11.91 0.41
N ASN A 5 0.51 13.21 0.27
CA ASN A 5 1.25 14.03 -0.69
C ASN A 5 2.75 14.05 -0.37
N THR A 6 3.08 14.24 0.90
CA THR A 6 4.48 14.24 1.35
C THR A 6 5.11 12.87 1.13
N LEU A 7 4.39 11.80 1.45
CA LEU A 7 4.89 10.44 1.27
C LEU A 7 5.18 10.14 -0.21
N VAL A 8 4.28 10.52 -1.11
CA VAL A 8 4.47 10.35 -2.54
C VAL A 8 5.69 11.13 -3.02
N GLN A 9 5.83 12.39 -2.58
CA GLN A 9 6.98 13.22 -2.97
C GLN A 9 8.30 12.67 -2.46
N GLU A 10 8.37 12.29 -1.18
CA GLU A 10 9.61 11.82 -0.57
C GLU A 10 10.08 10.49 -1.15
N THR A 11 9.16 9.63 -1.57
CA THR A 11 9.51 8.33 -2.14
C THR A 11 9.75 8.37 -3.63
N GLY A 12 9.31 9.44 -4.28
CA GLY A 12 9.32 9.51 -5.73
C GLY A 12 8.30 8.58 -6.39
N ALA A 13 7.33 8.07 -5.63
CA ALA A 13 6.23 7.29 -6.20
C ALA A 13 5.42 8.15 -7.16
N GLU A 14 4.84 7.55 -8.17
CA GLU A 14 4.02 8.28 -9.12
C GLU A 14 2.61 8.48 -8.61
N SER A 15 2.12 7.54 -7.81
CA SER A 15 0.76 7.57 -7.30
C SER A 15 0.73 7.01 -5.89
N GLY A 16 -0.31 7.37 -5.15
CA GLY A 16 -0.55 6.84 -3.84
C GLY A 16 -2.02 6.92 -3.46
N LEU A 17 -2.42 6.12 -2.50
CA LEU A 17 -3.78 6.17 -1.97
C LEU A 17 -3.81 5.71 -0.52
N THR A 18 -4.76 6.23 0.22
CA THR A 18 -5.13 5.74 1.54
C THR A 18 -6.55 5.21 1.48
N PHE A 19 -6.81 4.14 2.20
CA PHE A 19 -8.09 3.43 2.16
C PHE A 19 -8.22 2.55 3.40
N ASN A 20 -9.37 1.94 3.60
CA ASN A 20 -9.51 0.93 4.64
C ASN A 20 -9.50 -0.47 4.02
N ILE A 21 -9.40 -1.48 4.85
CA ILE A 21 -9.27 -2.86 4.36
C ILE A 21 -10.53 -3.34 3.61
N ASP A 22 -11.66 -2.69 3.80
CA ASP A 22 -12.86 -2.98 3.01
C ASP A 22 -12.80 -2.38 1.61
N GLY A 23 -11.70 -1.71 1.29
CA GLY A 23 -11.47 -1.16 -0.03
C GLY A 23 -12.15 0.18 -0.27
N ILE A 24 -12.49 0.91 0.80
CA ILE A 24 -13.12 2.22 0.69
C ILE A 24 -12.02 3.28 0.65
N LEU A 25 -11.96 4.00 -0.45
CA LEU A 25 -10.96 5.05 -0.66
C LEU A 25 -11.15 6.21 0.31
N LEU A 26 -10.04 6.72 0.85
CA LEU A 26 -10.01 7.93 1.66
C LEU A 26 -9.36 9.09 0.91
N GLU A 27 -8.14 8.88 0.39
CA GLU A 27 -7.42 9.88 -0.39
C GLU A 27 -6.66 9.21 -1.53
N SER A 28 -6.38 9.97 -2.58
CA SER A 28 -5.51 9.50 -3.66
C SER A 28 -4.70 10.65 -4.24
N VAL A 29 -3.55 10.32 -4.83
CA VAL A 29 -2.66 11.25 -5.52
C VAL A 29 -2.30 10.64 -6.86
N ASN A 30 -2.59 11.37 -7.95
CA ASN A 30 -2.23 11.00 -9.32
C ASN A 30 -2.67 9.58 -9.72
N LEU A 31 -3.87 9.19 -9.38
CA LEU A 31 -4.36 7.85 -9.68
C LEU A 31 -5.74 7.91 -10.31
N GLU A 32 -5.84 7.41 -11.55
CA GLU A 32 -7.13 7.20 -12.20
C GLU A 32 -7.76 5.92 -11.65
N TYR A 33 -9.09 5.87 -11.65
CA TYR A 33 -9.85 4.72 -11.14
C TYR A 33 -9.46 4.36 -9.71
N ASP A 34 -9.15 5.39 -8.92
CA ASP A 34 -8.64 5.24 -7.56
C ASP A 34 -9.56 4.40 -6.65
N GLY A 35 -10.87 4.58 -6.76
CA GLY A 35 -11.82 3.79 -5.99
C GLY A 35 -11.77 2.30 -6.35
N ASN A 36 -11.60 1.98 -7.64
CA ASN A 36 -11.47 0.59 -8.09
C ASN A 36 -10.16 -0.03 -7.62
N VAL A 37 -9.08 0.75 -7.69
CA VAL A 37 -7.77 0.30 -7.22
C VAL A 37 -7.79 0.02 -5.72
N ALA A 38 -8.40 0.92 -4.94
CA ALA A 38 -8.57 0.72 -3.50
C ALA A 38 -9.35 -0.56 -3.19
N ALA A 39 -10.44 -0.80 -3.91
CA ALA A 39 -11.24 -2.01 -3.73
C ALA A 39 -10.45 -3.28 -4.02
N MET A 40 -9.67 -3.28 -5.11
CA MET A 40 -8.86 -4.45 -5.49
C MET A 40 -7.73 -4.70 -4.49
N ILE A 41 -7.02 -3.66 -4.08
CA ILE A 41 -5.94 -3.82 -3.10
C ILE A 41 -6.52 -4.28 -1.76
N GLY A 42 -7.66 -3.75 -1.35
CA GLY A 42 -8.34 -4.20 -0.15
C GLY A 42 -8.64 -5.70 -0.17
N MET A 43 -9.12 -6.22 -1.30
CA MET A 43 -9.37 -7.65 -1.48
C MET A 43 -8.07 -8.47 -1.38
N ILE A 44 -7.01 -8.00 -2.01
CA ILE A 44 -5.70 -8.67 -1.95
C ILE A 44 -5.21 -8.72 -0.50
N LEU A 45 -5.32 -7.62 0.23
CA LEU A 45 -4.90 -7.56 1.63
C LEU A 45 -5.72 -8.52 2.51
N LYS A 46 -7.03 -8.60 2.31
CA LYS A 46 -7.87 -9.53 3.04
C LYS A 46 -7.47 -10.99 2.79
N MET A 47 -7.22 -11.34 1.54
CA MET A 47 -6.80 -12.70 1.20
C MET A 47 -5.44 -13.02 1.81
N CYS A 48 -4.50 -12.08 1.76
CA CYS A 48 -3.20 -12.25 2.38
C CYS A 48 -3.29 -12.35 3.89
N LEU A 49 -4.18 -11.60 4.51
CA LEU A 49 -4.41 -11.67 5.95
C LEU A 49 -4.90 -13.06 6.36
N GLU A 50 -5.87 -13.60 5.66
CA GLU A 50 -6.37 -14.96 5.93
C GLU A 50 -5.28 -16.01 5.76
N MET A 51 -4.51 -15.90 4.69
CA MET A 51 -3.39 -16.81 4.44
C MET A 51 -2.35 -16.72 5.57
N SER A 52 -2.03 -15.50 6.01
CA SER A 52 -1.05 -15.29 7.08
C SER A 52 -1.49 -15.93 8.39
N GLU A 53 -2.78 -15.91 8.67
CA GLU A 53 -3.35 -16.59 9.84
C GLU A 53 -3.27 -18.11 9.68
N ASP A 54 -3.61 -18.63 8.51
CA ASP A 54 -3.59 -20.08 8.24
C ASP A 54 -2.19 -20.68 8.34
N VAL A 55 -1.17 -19.92 7.98
CA VAL A 55 0.23 -20.39 8.06
C VAL A 55 0.94 -19.95 9.35
N ASN A 56 0.22 -19.32 10.27
CA ASN A 56 0.73 -18.87 11.57
C ASN A 56 1.90 -17.89 11.47
N ASN A 57 1.83 -16.96 10.51
CA ASN A 57 2.88 -15.93 10.34
C ASN A 57 2.60 -14.65 11.13
N GLY A 58 1.50 -14.60 11.88
CA GLY A 58 1.13 -13.39 12.62
C GLY A 58 0.39 -12.39 11.73
N ASP A 59 0.29 -11.16 12.22
CA ASP A 59 -0.47 -10.11 11.54
C ASP A 59 0.19 -9.69 10.23
N LEU A 60 -0.62 -9.52 9.21
CA LEU A 60 -0.17 -8.98 7.93
C LEU A 60 0.21 -7.51 8.08
N LYS A 61 1.38 -7.13 7.58
CA LYS A 61 1.85 -5.74 7.60
C LYS A 61 2.00 -5.13 6.22
N GLN A 62 2.44 -5.91 5.25
CA GLN A 62 2.81 -5.36 3.95
C GLN A 62 2.64 -6.40 2.85
N VAL A 63 2.19 -5.94 1.69
CA VAL A 63 2.16 -6.73 0.46
C VAL A 63 2.88 -5.92 -0.61
N MET A 64 3.75 -6.59 -1.37
CA MET A 64 4.41 -5.99 -2.51
C MET A 64 4.04 -6.77 -3.76
N ILE A 65 3.66 -6.03 -4.80
CA ILE A 65 3.36 -6.60 -6.11
C ILE A 65 4.39 -6.06 -7.10
N LYS A 66 5.16 -6.94 -7.69
CA LYS A 66 6.16 -6.56 -8.68
C LYS A 66 5.69 -7.00 -10.05
N ASN A 67 5.48 -6.05 -10.92
CA ASN A 67 5.10 -6.30 -12.32
C ASN A 67 6.28 -5.99 -13.24
N LYS A 68 6.15 -6.36 -14.49
CA LYS A 68 7.17 -6.07 -15.50
C LYS A 68 7.47 -4.57 -15.61
N GLU A 69 6.45 -3.72 -15.47
CA GLU A 69 6.56 -2.29 -15.70
C GLU A 69 6.15 -1.46 -14.48
N GLY A 70 6.27 -2.01 -13.30
CA GLY A 70 5.93 -1.25 -12.11
C GLY A 70 5.83 -2.08 -10.84
N ILE A 71 5.64 -1.38 -9.74
CA ILE A 71 5.48 -2.00 -8.42
C ILE A 71 4.35 -1.33 -7.67
N VAL A 72 3.72 -2.10 -6.79
CA VAL A 72 2.75 -1.62 -5.82
C VAL A 72 3.19 -2.12 -4.45
N VAL A 73 3.27 -1.22 -3.49
CA VAL A 73 3.54 -1.59 -2.09
C VAL A 73 2.39 -1.10 -1.26
N ALA A 74 1.75 -2.00 -0.53
CA ALA A 74 0.60 -1.68 0.31
C ALA A 74 0.87 -2.12 1.75
N ASN A 75 0.66 -1.21 2.68
CA ASN A 75 0.79 -1.47 4.10
C ASN A 75 -0.55 -1.33 4.80
N LYS A 76 -0.75 -2.09 5.86
CA LYS A 76 -1.89 -1.88 6.76
C LYS A 76 -1.39 -1.79 8.20
N ASP A 77 -2.11 -1.05 9.02
CA ASP A 77 -1.87 -1.01 10.46
C ASP A 77 -2.80 -2.00 11.18
N GLU A 78 -2.73 -2.02 12.51
CA GLU A 78 -3.54 -2.91 13.33
C GLU A 78 -5.03 -2.53 13.39
N TYR A 79 -5.38 -1.34 12.90
CA TYR A 79 -6.77 -0.85 12.88
C TYR A 79 -7.37 -0.89 11.47
N ASP A 80 -6.75 -1.64 10.57
CA ASP A 80 -7.21 -1.81 9.18
C ASP A 80 -7.18 -0.54 8.33
N ASN A 81 -6.37 0.44 8.75
CA ASN A 81 -6.02 1.57 7.88
C ASN A 81 -4.94 1.13 6.90
N CYS A 82 -5.09 1.51 5.65
CA CYS A 82 -4.22 1.07 4.57
C CYS A 82 -3.65 2.24 3.79
N VAL A 83 -2.42 2.06 3.30
CA VAL A 83 -1.78 2.98 2.38
C VAL A 83 -1.08 2.17 1.31
N ALA A 84 -1.15 2.64 0.08
CA ALA A 84 -0.44 2.02 -1.04
C ALA A 84 0.28 3.07 -1.86
N LEU A 85 1.47 2.73 -2.32
CA LEU A 85 2.25 3.53 -3.26
C LEU A 85 2.48 2.72 -4.53
N LEU A 86 2.40 3.41 -5.67
CA LEU A 86 2.58 2.82 -6.99
C LEU A 86 3.69 3.57 -7.71
N SER A 87 4.57 2.82 -8.36
CA SER A 87 5.63 3.42 -9.18
C SER A 87 5.87 2.56 -10.41
N LYS A 88 6.14 3.24 -11.53
CA LYS A 88 6.58 2.57 -12.76
C LYS A 88 8.09 2.41 -12.81
N ASP A 89 8.80 3.04 -11.89
CA ASP A 89 10.25 2.95 -11.80
C ASP A 89 10.66 1.91 -10.75
N ILE A 90 10.98 0.71 -11.22
CA ILE A 90 11.34 -0.42 -10.35
C ILE A 90 12.61 -0.12 -9.55
N SER A 91 13.48 0.77 -10.04
CA SER A 91 14.71 1.14 -9.32
C SER A 91 14.41 1.83 -7.99
N LYS A 92 13.21 2.35 -7.79
CA LYS A 92 12.80 3.00 -6.55
C LYS A 92 12.27 2.05 -5.48
N MET A 93 12.22 0.76 -5.77
CA MET A 93 11.67 -0.23 -4.86
C MET A 93 12.29 -0.18 -3.47
N GLY A 94 13.61 -0.06 -3.38
CA GLY A 94 14.30 0.01 -2.09
C GLY A 94 13.88 1.21 -1.25
N LEU A 95 13.74 2.37 -1.88
CA LEU A 95 13.30 3.59 -1.20
C LEU A 95 11.84 3.48 -0.76
N LEU A 96 10.97 2.95 -1.63
CA LEU A 96 9.56 2.74 -1.30
C LEU A 96 9.41 1.82 -0.09
N LEU A 97 10.10 0.68 -0.09
CA LEU A 97 10.03 -0.27 1.02
C LEU A 97 10.55 0.34 2.32
N ARG A 98 11.66 1.08 2.26
CA ARG A 98 12.23 1.72 3.44
C ARG A 98 11.26 2.72 4.08
N LYS A 99 10.62 3.55 3.26
CA LYS A 99 9.66 4.54 3.74
C LYS A 99 8.37 3.87 4.23
N MET A 100 7.91 2.85 3.51
CA MET A 100 6.69 2.14 3.90
C MET A 100 6.87 1.36 5.20
N ASP A 101 8.06 0.87 5.50
CA ASP A 101 8.32 0.16 6.76
C ASP A 101 8.09 1.03 8.00
N THR A 102 8.14 2.35 7.86
CA THR A 102 7.95 3.27 8.98
C THR A 102 6.65 4.06 8.92
N VAL A 103 5.83 3.86 7.89
CA VAL A 103 4.66 4.72 7.63
C VAL A 103 3.64 4.70 8.77
N PHE A 104 3.50 3.60 9.48
CA PHE A 104 2.62 3.46 10.62
C PHE A 104 3.36 3.35 11.97
N ASN A 105 4.67 3.47 11.96
CA ASN A 105 5.51 3.27 13.17
C ASN A 105 5.99 4.60 13.72
N ASN A 106 5.08 5.40 14.17
CA ASN A 106 5.42 6.71 14.75
C ASN A 106 5.20 6.74 16.23
#